data_c406ccfa4b46a1107af8e73bd6f1159b
#
_entry.id   c406ccfa4b46a1107af8e73bd6f1159b
#
_cell.length_a   1.000
_cell.length_b   1.000
_cell.length_c   1.000
_cell.angle_alpha   90.00
_cell.angle_beta   90.00
_cell.angle_gamma   90.00
#
_symmetry.space_group_name_H-M   'P 1'
#
loop_
_entity.id
_entity.type
_entity.pdbx_description
1 polymer ?
#
loop_
_entity_poly.entity_id
_entity_poly.type
_entity_poly.pdbx_seq_one_letter_code
_entity_poly.pdbx_strand_id
1 'polypeptide(L)'
;MFRDFFSFRIFGDNLGMDLGTSTSSTLIYAKGKGIVLNMPSILAVGRKDGRIVAVGKEAKEMLGKTPQNIVVVRPLQNGVVADYDATQKMVEYFVSQIQPYHRLIGPKLVIGVPSRATKVEKKALVDIATHLGARQVQLVHEPVAAVIGANLPVSEPLGSMIVDIGGGTSEAAITSLDGVVISKHIRIAGDEMDQAIILYLKENHNLFVGEQMAERIKINIGCTHPPSRNEKMKMRGRDLSTGFPNEIEI
;
A
#
# COMPACT_ATOMS: atom_id res chain seq x y z
N MET A 1 -29.30 -17.40 30.45
CA MET A 1 -27.88 -17.71 30.39
C MET A 1 -27.60 -18.78 29.33
N PHE A 2 -28.18 -18.64 28.09
CA PHE A 2 -28.00 -19.60 26.97
C PHE A 2 -28.17 -18.92 25.60
N ARG A 3 -27.83 -17.60 25.46
CA ARG A 3 -28.08 -16.84 24.22
C ARG A 3 -26.81 -16.49 23.39
N ASP A 4 -25.61 -16.78 23.90
CA ASP A 4 -24.37 -16.36 23.28
C ASP A 4 -23.55 -17.48 22.63
N PHE A 5 -24.09 -18.69 22.52
CA PHE A 5 -23.32 -19.86 22.06
C PHE A 5 -23.46 -20.20 20.57
N PHE A 6 -24.30 -19.51 19.79
CA PHE A 6 -24.54 -19.83 18.38
C PHE A 6 -24.50 -18.62 17.45
N SER A 7 -23.54 -17.70 17.57
CA SER A 7 -23.21 -16.84 16.44
C SER A 7 -22.08 -17.43 15.60
N PHE A 8 -22.25 -18.65 15.13
CA PHE A 8 -21.47 -19.16 14.00
C PHE A 8 -21.84 -18.29 12.79
N ARG A 9 -21.03 -17.27 12.49
CA ARG A 9 -21.12 -16.56 11.21
C ARG A 9 -20.69 -17.53 10.13
N ILE A 10 -21.63 -18.21 9.51
CA ILE A 10 -21.43 -19.14 8.39
C ILE A 10 -20.78 -18.42 7.21
N PHE A 11 -21.10 -17.14 7.04
CA PHE A 11 -20.59 -16.29 5.96
C PHE A 11 -19.37 -15.47 6.40
N GLY A 12 -18.35 -15.40 5.51
CA GLY A 12 -17.26 -14.46 5.63
C GLY A 12 -17.76 -13.01 5.56
N ASP A 13 -16.98 -12.09 6.14
CA ASP A 13 -17.28 -10.65 6.09
C ASP A 13 -17.24 -10.13 4.64
N ASN A 14 -17.95 -9.02 4.37
CA ASN A 14 -17.75 -8.27 3.15
C ASN A 14 -16.57 -7.35 3.37
N LEU A 15 -15.52 -7.52 2.58
CA LEU A 15 -14.26 -6.79 2.70
C LEU A 15 -14.04 -5.89 1.49
N GLY A 16 -13.62 -4.67 1.73
CA GLY A 16 -12.98 -3.79 0.75
C GLY A 16 -11.47 -3.86 0.93
N MET A 17 -10.71 -3.98 -0.16
CA MET A 17 -9.26 -4.09 -0.14
C MET A 17 -8.66 -3.06 -1.09
N ASP A 18 -7.80 -2.23 -0.55
CA ASP A 18 -6.90 -1.36 -1.29
C ASP A 18 -5.48 -1.91 -1.18
N LEU A 19 -4.93 -2.35 -2.29
CA LEU A 19 -3.59 -2.93 -2.37
C LEU A 19 -2.57 -1.84 -2.73
N GLY A 20 -2.20 -1.03 -1.72
CA GLY A 20 -1.20 0.01 -1.91
C GLY A 20 0.15 -0.53 -2.35
N THR A 21 0.84 0.20 -3.22
CA THR A 21 2.16 -0.17 -3.74
C THR A 21 3.30 0.29 -2.86
N SER A 22 4.42 -0.41 -2.95
CA SER A 22 5.69 -0.06 -2.29
C SER A 22 5.61 -0.04 -0.77
N THR A 23 6.09 1.05 -0.14
CA THR A 23 5.99 1.26 1.30
C THR A 23 4.61 1.73 1.75
N SER A 24 3.71 2.03 0.80
CA SER A 24 2.30 2.30 1.05
C SER A 24 1.60 1.09 1.65
N SER A 25 0.59 1.33 2.44
CA SER A 25 -0.10 0.26 3.16
C SER A 25 -1.19 -0.38 2.31
N THR A 26 -1.30 -1.71 2.38
CA THR A 26 -2.55 -2.38 2.07
C THR A 26 -3.55 -2.07 3.19
N LEU A 27 -4.71 -1.55 2.80
CA LEU A 27 -5.84 -1.30 3.68
C LEU A 27 -6.92 -2.35 3.45
N ILE A 28 -7.45 -2.92 4.53
CA ILE A 28 -8.64 -3.77 4.45
C ILE A 28 -9.73 -3.18 5.33
N TYR A 29 -10.86 -2.91 4.71
CA TYR A 29 -12.08 -2.45 5.34
C TYR A 29 -13.05 -3.62 5.48
N ALA A 30 -13.65 -3.80 6.64
CA ALA A 30 -14.73 -4.75 6.86
C ALA A 30 -16.05 -4.01 7.11
N LYS A 31 -17.11 -4.40 6.39
CA LYS A 31 -18.42 -3.77 6.50
C LYS A 31 -18.92 -3.82 7.95
N GLY A 32 -19.24 -2.65 8.51
CA GLY A 32 -19.71 -2.47 9.87
C GLY A 32 -18.62 -2.49 10.96
N LYS A 33 -17.33 -2.63 10.59
CA LYS A 33 -16.20 -2.61 11.53
C LYS A 33 -15.18 -1.50 11.20
N GLY A 34 -15.24 -0.92 10.00
CA GLY A 34 -14.25 0.06 9.54
C GLY A 34 -12.97 -0.58 8.99
N ILE A 35 -11.86 0.15 9.06
CA ILE A 35 -10.53 -0.35 8.68
C ILE A 35 -10.07 -1.37 9.72
N VAL A 36 -9.90 -2.61 9.31
CA VAL A 36 -9.51 -3.74 10.16
C VAL A 36 -8.05 -4.15 9.97
N LEU A 37 -7.41 -3.68 8.90
CA LEU A 37 -5.99 -3.90 8.64
C LEU A 37 -5.41 -2.68 7.92
N ASN A 38 -4.21 -2.27 8.37
CA ASN A 38 -3.38 -1.27 7.73
C ASN A 38 -1.93 -1.71 7.88
N MET A 39 -1.37 -2.32 6.82
CA MET A 39 -0.01 -2.87 6.83
C MET A 39 0.74 -2.56 5.54
N PRO A 40 2.05 -2.27 5.61
CA PRO A 40 2.89 -2.11 4.42
C PRO A 40 2.82 -3.33 3.49
N SER A 41 2.77 -3.08 2.19
CA SER A 41 2.70 -4.12 1.14
C SER A 41 4.09 -4.68 0.81
N ILE A 42 4.70 -5.35 1.79
CA ILE A 42 6.09 -5.80 1.71
C ILE A 42 6.28 -7.13 2.42
N LEU A 43 7.16 -7.97 1.89
CA LEU A 43 7.52 -9.28 2.41
C LEU A 43 9.04 -9.39 2.60
N ALA A 44 9.46 -10.09 3.64
CA ALA A 44 10.82 -10.64 3.73
C ALA A 44 10.75 -12.15 3.51
N VAL A 45 11.53 -12.66 2.56
CA VAL A 45 11.53 -14.07 2.20
C VAL A 45 12.95 -14.64 2.20
N GLY A 46 13.06 -15.92 2.52
CA GLY A 46 14.31 -16.65 2.40
C GLY A 46 14.72 -16.78 0.93
N ARG A 47 15.95 -16.39 0.60
CA ARG A 47 16.47 -16.36 -0.79
C ARG A 47 16.52 -17.74 -1.44
N LYS A 48 16.74 -18.80 -0.64
CA LYS A 48 16.91 -20.18 -1.16
C LYS A 48 15.59 -20.94 -1.27
N ASP A 49 14.71 -20.75 -0.32
CA ASP A 49 13.50 -21.58 -0.15
C ASP A 49 12.20 -20.80 -0.35
N GLY A 50 12.28 -19.48 -0.53
CA GLY A 50 11.11 -18.61 -0.72
C GLY A 50 10.14 -18.58 0.47
N ARG A 51 10.57 -19.07 1.65
CA ARG A 51 9.74 -19.05 2.86
C ARG A 51 9.55 -17.64 3.35
N ILE A 52 8.34 -17.33 3.78
CA ILE A 52 8.03 -16.04 4.41
C ILE A 52 8.74 -15.98 5.77
N VAL A 53 9.53 -14.94 5.95
CA VAL A 53 10.24 -14.61 7.20
C VAL A 53 9.48 -13.56 7.97
N ALA A 54 8.99 -12.52 7.28
CA ALA A 54 8.20 -11.42 7.86
C ALA A 54 7.26 -10.81 6.81
N VAL A 55 6.21 -10.15 7.27
CA VAL A 55 5.22 -9.46 6.43
C VAL A 55 4.89 -8.09 7.03
N GLY A 56 4.63 -7.11 6.18
CA GLY A 56 4.13 -5.81 6.61
C GLY A 56 5.19 -5.02 7.40
N LYS A 57 4.84 -4.59 8.61
CA LYS A 57 5.70 -3.73 9.44
C LYS A 57 7.05 -4.36 9.75
N GLU A 58 7.06 -5.63 10.14
CA GLU A 58 8.30 -6.35 10.45
C GLU A 58 9.21 -6.45 9.22
N ALA A 59 8.65 -6.77 8.05
CA ALA A 59 9.41 -6.80 6.80
C ALA A 59 9.94 -5.40 6.41
N LYS A 60 9.15 -4.33 6.66
CA LYS A 60 9.58 -2.94 6.43
C LYS A 60 10.78 -2.57 7.31
N GLU A 61 10.80 -3.00 8.57
CA GLU A 61 11.93 -2.76 9.48
C GLU A 61 13.23 -3.46 9.05
N MET A 62 13.10 -4.54 8.28
CA MET A 62 14.23 -5.29 7.73
C MET A 62 14.85 -4.65 6.48
N LEU A 63 14.21 -3.65 5.86
CA LEU A 63 14.75 -2.96 4.68
C LEU A 63 16.14 -2.39 4.95
N GLY A 64 17.10 -2.74 4.08
CA GLY A 64 18.49 -2.31 4.20
C GLY A 64 19.30 -2.94 5.33
N LYS A 65 18.72 -3.88 6.08
CA LYS A 65 19.35 -4.54 7.26
C LYS A 65 19.33 -6.06 7.18
N THR A 66 18.88 -6.63 6.05
CA THR A 66 18.76 -8.09 5.89
C THR A 66 20.12 -8.75 5.72
N PRO A 67 20.33 -9.93 6.34
CA PRO A 67 21.47 -10.79 6.01
C PRO A 67 21.34 -11.34 4.59
N GLN A 68 22.43 -11.88 4.03
CA GLN A 68 22.49 -12.31 2.62
C GLN A 68 21.48 -13.39 2.22
N ASN A 69 21.02 -14.20 3.17
CA ASN A 69 20.04 -15.26 2.96
C ASN A 69 18.57 -14.80 2.96
N ILE A 70 18.29 -13.53 3.28
CA ILE A 70 16.96 -12.95 3.28
C ILE A 70 16.89 -11.82 2.24
N VAL A 71 15.78 -11.76 1.51
CA VAL A 71 15.48 -10.66 0.59
C VAL A 71 14.14 -10.05 0.93
N VAL A 72 14.08 -8.72 0.91
CA VAL A 72 12.83 -7.98 1.04
C VAL A 72 12.25 -7.76 -0.34
N VAL A 73 11.00 -8.17 -0.54
CA VAL A 73 10.27 -8.14 -1.80
C VAL A 73 9.10 -7.17 -1.70
N ARG A 74 8.92 -6.37 -2.72
CA ARG A 74 7.74 -5.53 -2.94
C ARG A 74 6.88 -6.19 -4.02
N PRO A 75 5.82 -6.91 -3.64
CA PRO A 75 5.03 -7.70 -4.59
C PRO A 75 4.21 -6.84 -5.54
N LEU A 76 3.94 -5.60 -5.14
CA LEU A 76 3.18 -4.62 -5.91
C LEU A 76 4.11 -3.48 -6.33
N GLN A 77 4.01 -3.04 -7.57
CA GLN A 77 4.75 -1.89 -8.10
C GLN A 77 3.82 -1.07 -9.01
N ASN A 78 3.87 0.25 -8.89
CA ASN A 78 3.08 1.17 -9.72
C ASN A 78 1.57 0.84 -9.76
N GLY A 79 0.99 0.44 -8.63
CA GLY A 79 -0.44 0.12 -8.51
C GLY A 79 -0.83 -1.28 -8.99
N VAL A 80 0.13 -2.14 -9.39
CA VAL A 80 -0.17 -3.42 -10.01
C VAL A 80 0.67 -4.57 -9.45
N VAL A 81 0.21 -5.80 -9.68
CA VAL A 81 0.91 -7.03 -9.30
C VAL A 81 2.18 -7.17 -10.13
N ALA A 82 3.35 -7.05 -9.49
CA ALA A 82 4.65 -7.27 -10.10
C ALA A 82 5.16 -8.70 -9.87
N ASP A 83 4.81 -9.30 -8.73
CA ASP A 83 5.14 -10.68 -8.37
C ASP A 83 3.86 -11.35 -7.87
N TYR A 84 3.32 -12.28 -8.66
CA TYR A 84 2.06 -12.97 -8.39
C TYR A 84 2.14 -13.81 -7.11
N ASP A 85 3.16 -14.65 -6.97
CA ASP A 85 3.30 -15.58 -5.84
C ASP A 85 3.52 -14.81 -4.53
N ALA A 86 4.35 -13.78 -4.57
CA ALA A 86 4.58 -12.93 -3.41
C ALA A 86 3.32 -12.14 -3.03
N THR A 87 2.56 -11.62 -4.01
CA THR A 87 1.28 -10.93 -3.77
C THR A 87 0.27 -11.88 -3.15
N GLN A 88 0.11 -13.09 -3.70
CA GLN A 88 -0.81 -14.08 -3.17
C GLN A 88 -0.48 -14.38 -1.71
N LYS A 89 0.77 -14.72 -1.40
CA LYS A 89 1.21 -15.02 -0.02
C LYS A 89 0.97 -13.85 0.94
N MET A 90 1.21 -12.61 0.48
CA MET A 90 0.98 -11.41 1.29
C MET A 90 -0.50 -11.24 1.60
N VAL A 91 -1.37 -11.37 0.61
CA VAL A 91 -2.82 -11.22 0.78
C VAL A 91 -3.40 -12.35 1.63
N GLU A 92 -2.91 -13.59 1.45
CA GLU A 92 -3.23 -14.72 2.34
C GLU A 92 -2.93 -14.40 3.80
N TYR A 93 -1.73 -13.91 4.07
CA TYR A 93 -1.34 -13.48 5.41
C TYR A 93 -2.27 -12.40 5.96
N PHE A 94 -2.56 -11.35 5.19
CA PHE A 94 -3.41 -10.26 5.62
C PHE A 94 -4.84 -10.71 5.91
N VAL A 95 -5.42 -11.53 5.05
CA VAL A 95 -6.77 -12.07 5.25
C VAL A 95 -6.83 -13.00 6.46
N SER A 96 -5.78 -13.81 6.69
CA SER A 96 -5.69 -14.69 7.86
C SER A 96 -5.71 -13.92 9.20
N GLN A 97 -5.14 -12.72 9.23
CA GLN A 97 -5.16 -11.86 10.43
C GLN A 97 -6.57 -11.34 10.77
N ILE A 98 -7.47 -11.27 9.77
CA ILE A 98 -8.79 -10.66 9.93
C ILE A 98 -9.86 -11.75 10.09
N GLN A 99 -9.72 -12.84 9.38
CA GLN A 99 -10.71 -13.92 9.32
C GLN A 99 -10.08 -15.25 9.78
N PRO A 100 -10.43 -15.74 10.98
CA PRO A 100 -10.00 -17.07 11.37
C PRO A 100 -10.55 -18.11 10.37
N TYR A 101 -9.74 -19.14 10.07
CA TYR A 101 -9.94 -20.17 9.04
C TYR A 101 -11.23 -21.04 9.20
N HIS A 102 -12.06 -20.77 10.15
CA HIS A 102 -13.24 -21.59 10.49
C HIS A 102 -14.55 -21.15 9.82
N ARG A 103 -14.51 -20.30 8.82
CA ARG A 103 -15.73 -19.91 8.11
C ARG A 103 -15.97 -20.82 6.92
N LEU A 104 -17.16 -21.48 6.91
CA LEU A 104 -17.57 -22.41 5.85
C LEU A 104 -17.75 -21.71 4.49
N ILE A 105 -18.01 -20.41 4.48
CA ILE A 105 -18.23 -19.63 3.26
C ILE A 105 -17.31 -18.42 3.27
N GLY A 106 -16.49 -18.30 2.23
CA GLY A 106 -15.51 -17.25 2.06
C GLY A 106 -16.08 -15.82 1.96
N PRO A 107 -15.24 -14.79 2.06
CA PRO A 107 -15.66 -13.40 2.02
C PRO A 107 -16.16 -12.97 0.62
N LYS A 108 -16.94 -11.89 0.58
CA LYS A 108 -17.08 -11.08 -0.63
C LYS A 108 -15.98 -10.03 -0.60
N LEU A 109 -15.19 -9.94 -1.68
CA LEU A 109 -14.11 -8.98 -1.82
C LEU A 109 -14.45 -7.92 -2.86
N VAL A 110 -14.26 -6.67 -2.50
CA VAL A 110 -14.20 -5.54 -3.43
C VAL A 110 -12.76 -5.05 -3.42
N ILE A 111 -12.08 -5.06 -4.56
CA ILE A 111 -10.66 -4.70 -4.67
C ILE A 111 -10.53 -3.45 -5.52
N GLY A 112 -9.82 -2.43 -4.98
CA GLY A 112 -9.42 -1.24 -5.72
C GLY A 112 -8.43 -1.59 -6.83
N VAL A 113 -8.59 -0.96 -7.99
CA VAL A 113 -7.65 -1.07 -9.11
C VAL A 113 -7.44 0.29 -9.75
N PRO A 114 -6.21 0.63 -10.17
CA PRO A 114 -5.95 1.85 -10.94
C PRO A 114 -6.83 1.92 -12.19
N SER A 115 -7.23 3.13 -12.60
CA SER A 115 -8.10 3.29 -13.79
C SER A 115 -7.51 2.68 -15.05
N ARG A 116 -6.17 2.62 -15.14
CA ARG A 116 -5.43 2.07 -16.29
C ARG A 116 -4.99 0.62 -16.14
N ALA A 117 -5.42 -0.07 -15.09
CA ALA A 117 -5.08 -1.48 -14.91
C ALA A 117 -5.50 -2.31 -16.13
N THR A 118 -4.56 -3.08 -16.67
CA THR A 118 -4.77 -3.96 -17.82
C THR A 118 -5.69 -5.14 -17.48
N LYS A 119 -6.22 -5.81 -18.50
CA LYS A 119 -7.02 -7.02 -18.30
C LYS A 119 -6.25 -8.13 -17.58
N VAL A 120 -4.94 -8.24 -17.83
CA VAL A 120 -4.06 -9.24 -17.20
C VAL A 120 -3.91 -8.95 -15.72
N GLU A 121 -3.61 -7.70 -15.34
CA GLU A 121 -3.48 -7.26 -13.95
C GLU A 121 -4.79 -7.43 -13.17
N LYS A 122 -5.92 -7.04 -13.78
CA LYS A 122 -7.26 -7.27 -13.20
C LYS A 122 -7.54 -8.75 -12.97
N LYS A 123 -7.18 -9.59 -13.95
CA LYS A 123 -7.34 -11.04 -13.83
C LYS A 123 -6.47 -11.61 -12.71
N ALA A 124 -5.21 -11.19 -12.60
CA ALA A 124 -4.32 -11.64 -11.53
C ALA A 124 -4.91 -11.39 -10.13
N LEU A 125 -5.50 -10.21 -9.90
CA LEU A 125 -6.16 -9.90 -8.62
C LEU A 125 -7.40 -10.76 -8.36
N VAL A 126 -8.21 -11.02 -9.40
CA VAL A 126 -9.38 -11.92 -9.28
C VAL A 126 -8.93 -13.34 -8.99
N ASP A 127 -7.89 -13.83 -9.65
CA ASP A 127 -7.34 -15.17 -9.45
C ASP A 127 -6.79 -15.32 -8.02
N ILE A 128 -6.01 -14.36 -7.53
CA ILE A 128 -5.53 -14.34 -6.14
C ILE A 128 -6.70 -14.39 -5.15
N ALA A 129 -7.69 -13.50 -5.32
CA ALA A 129 -8.86 -13.45 -4.43
C ALA A 129 -9.67 -14.76 -4.45
N THR A 130 -9.76 -15.41 -5.61
CA THR A 130 -10.46 -16.69 -5.76
C THR A 130 -9.69 -17.81 -5.06
N HIS A 131 -8.36 -17.86 -5.17
CA HIS A 131 -7.50 -18.81 -4.44
C HIS A 131 -7.63 -18.66 -2.92
N LEU A 132 -7.89 -17.43 -2.43
CA LEU A 132 -8.19 -17.17 -1.02
C LEU A 132 -9.56 -17.66 -0.56
N GLY A 133 -10.32 -18.30 -1.44
CA GLY A 133 -11.66 -18.77 -1.15
C GLY A 133 -12.72 -17.67 -1.14
N ALA A 134 -12.48 -16.53 -1.77
CA ALA A 134 -13.50 -15.50 -1.92
C ALA A 134 -14.70 -16.04 -2.72
N ARG A 135 -15.90 -15.94 -2.14
CA ARG A 135 -17.14 -16.39 -2.82
C ARG A 135 -17.60 -15.44 -3.92
N GLN A 136 -17.16 -14.21 -3.89
CA GLN A 136 -17.44 -13.17 -4.90
C GLN A 136 -16.31 -12.16 -4.88
N VAL A 137 -15.83 -11.79 -6.06
CA VAL A 137 -14.81 -10.75 -6.27
C VAL A 137 -15.40 -9.68 -7.18
N GLN A 138 -15.27 -8.44 -6.78
CA GLN A 138 -15.63 -7.26 -7.58
C GLN A 138 -14.45 -6.31 -7.61
N LEU A 139 -14.10 -5.80 -8.80
CA LEU A 139 -13.10 -4.76 -8.96
C LEU A 139 -13.80 -3.41 -9.06
N VAL A 140 -13.21 -2.41 -8.42
CA VAL A 140 -13.65 -1.01 -8.49
C VAL A 140 -12.47 -0.13 -8.86
N HIS A 141 -12.67 0.87 -9.70
CA HIS A 141 -11.62 1.85 -9.98
C HIS A 141 -11.34 2.70 -8.74
N GLU A 142 -10.06 2.84 -8.38
CA GLU A 142 -9.61 3.60 -7.20
C GLU A 142 -10.21 5.01 -7.13
N PRO A 143 -10.25 5.81 -8.22
CA PRO A 143 -10.89 7.13 -8.16
C PRO A 143 -12.38 7.07 -7.82
N VAL A 144 -13.12 6.05 -8.26
CA VAL A 144 -14.54 5.87 -7.91
C VAL A 144 -14.67 5.55 -6.42
N ALA A 145 -13.83 4.64 -5.92
CA ALA A 145 -13.80 4.31 -4.50
C ALA A 145 -13.44 5.53 -3.63
N ALA A 146 -12.49 6.35 -4.09
CA ALA A 146 -12.07 7.57 -3.40
C ALA A 146 -13.18 8.63 -3.34
N VAL A 147 -13.95 8.82 -4.44
CA VAL A 147 -15.11 9.73 -4.48
C VAL A 147 -16.19 9.26 -3.50
N ILE A 148 -16.47 7.95 -3.45
CA ILE A 148 -17.40 7.36 -2.47
C ILE A 148 -16.89 7.61 -1.04
N GLY A 149 -15.61 7.37 -0.78
CA GLY A 149 -14.99 7.57 0.52
C GLY A 149 -15.00 9.03 0.99
N ALA A 150 -14.93 9.97 0.05
CA ALA A 150 -15.06 11.42 0.29
C ALA A 150 -16.52 11.90 0.45
N ASN A 151 -17.51 11.00 0.36
CA ASN A 151 -18.94 11.30 0.36
C ASN A 151 -19.35 12.31 -0.73
N LEU A 152 -18.68 12.28 -1.89
CA LEU A 152 -19.06 13.06 -3.04
C LEU A 152 -20.13 12.33 -3.87
N PRO A 153 -20.98 13.05 -4.63
CA PRO A 153 -22.03 12.43 -5.43
C PRO A 153 -21.41 11.66 -6.60
N VAL A 154 -21.37 10.33 -6.51
CA VAL A 154 -20.77 9.46 -7.53
C VAL A 154 -21.80 9.05 -8.60
N SER A 155 -23.05 8.83 -8.21
CA SER A 155 -24.13 8.35 -9.10
C SER A 155 -24.87 9.45 -9.82
N GLU A 156 -24.60 10.71 -9.50
CA GLU A 156 -25.26 11.85 -10.12
C GLU A 156 -24.57 12.26 -11.43
N PRO A 157 -25.27 12.94 -12.35
CA PRO A 157 -24.68 13.46 -13.60
C PRO A 157 -23.85 14.73 -13.33
N LEU A 158 -23.07 14.73 -12.27
CA LEU A 158 -22.15 15.78 -11.85
C LEU A 158 -20.72 15.25 -11.89
N GLY A 159 -19.79 16.06 -12.40
CA GLY A 159 -18.38 15.73 -12.42
C GLY A 159 -17.75 15.95 -11.04
N SER A 160 -17.28 14.89 -10.38
CA SER A 160 -16.46 14.95 -9.18
C SER A 160 -15.00 14.71 -9.54
N MET A 161 -14.11 15.65 -9.19
CA MET A 161 -12.68 15.50 -9.40
C MET A 161 -12.01 14.96 -8.15
N ILE A 162 -11.15 13.95 -8.32
CA ILE A 162 -10.30 13.40 -7.28
C ILE A 162 -8.85 13.43 -7.74
N VAL A 163 -7.94 13.72 -6.81
CA VAL A 163 -6.49 13.56 -7.00
C VAL A 163 -6.03 12.60 -5.92
N ASP A 164 -5.51 11.48 -6.35
CA ASP A 164 -4.95 10.43 -5.50
C ASP A 164 -3.43 10.38 -5.69
N ILE A 165 -2.69 10.54 -4.58
CA ILE A 165 -1.23 10.50 -4.57
C ILE A 165 -0.82 9.39 -3.61
N GLY A 166 -0.45 8.24 -4.18
CA GLY A 166 -0.02 7.06 -3.44
C GLY A 166 1.49 7.00 -3.18
N GLY A 167 2.01 5.78 -3.02
CA GLY A 167 3.45 5.52 -2.94
C GLY A 167 4.12 5.54 -4.30
N GLY A 168 3.62 4.77 -5.25
CA GLY A 168 4.23 4.60 -6.58
C GLY A 168 3.52 5.34 -7.72
N THR A 169 2.30 5.84 -7.52
CA THR A 169 1.49 6.47 -8.57
C THR A 169 0.74 7.69 -8.05
N SER A 170 0.54 8.67 -8.94
CA SER A 170 -0.41 9.76 -8.75
C SER A 170 -1.44 9.74 -9.88
N GLU A 171 -2.72 9.80 -9.54
CA GLU A 171 -3.82 9.79 -10.49
C GLU A 171 -4.76 10.98 -10.20
N ALA A 172 -5.11 11.72 -11.26
CA ALA A 172 -6.18 12.70 -11.23
C ALA A 172 -7.32 12.21 -12.12
N ALA A 173 -8.53 12.12 -11.60
CA ALA A 173 -9.68 11.62 -12.34
C ALA A 173 -10.92 12.47 -12.11
N ILE A 174 -11.78 12.51 -13.13
CA ILE A 174 -13.16 13.02 -13.03
C ILE A 174 -14.08 11.81 -13.13
N THR A 175 -14.97 11.69 -12.16
CA THR A 175 -15.98 10.64 -12.09
C THR A 175 -17.37 11.24 -12.22
N SER A 176 -18.30 10.50 -12.82
CA SER A 176 -19.73 10.82 -12.93
C SER A 176 -20.48 9.54 -13.24
N LEU A 177 -21.74 9.41 -12.81
CA LEU A 177 -22.62 8.28 -13.10
C LEU A 177 -21.93 6.92 -12.83
N ASP A 178 -21.36 6.77 -11.66
CA ASP A 178 -20.65 5.57 -11.15
C ASP A 178 -19.43 5.15 -11.97
N GLY A 179 -18.90 6.02 -12.83
CA GLY A 179 -17.79 5.73 -13.72
C GLY A 179 -16.69 6.78 -13.75
N VAL A 180 -15.53 6.38 -14.27
CA VAL A 180 -14.43 7.32 -14.59
C VAL A 180 -14.69 7.90 -15.97
N VAL A 181 -14.88 9.22 -16.06
CA VAL A 181 -15.08 9.95 -17.33
C VAL A 181 -13.74 10.18 -18.01
N ILE A 182 -12.76 10.66 -17.26
CA ILE A 182 -11.40 10.89 -17.72
C ILE A 182 -10.43 10.72 -16.56
N SER A 183 -9.26 10.17 -16.82
CA SER A 183 -8.16 10.15 -15.87
C SER A 183 -6.82 10.45 -16.50
N LYS A 184 -5.92 11.02 -15.70
CA LYS A 184 -4.50 11.19 -15.99
C LYS A 184 -3.71 10.60 -14.83
N HIS A 185 -2.70 9.83 -15.16
CA HIS A 185 -1.89 9.12 -14.18
C HIS A 185 -0.42 9.27 -14.54
N ILE A 186 0.40 9.39 -13.52
CA ILE A 186 1.86 9.39 -13.62
C ILE A 186 2.47 8.43 -12.59
N ARG A 187 3.67 7.93 -12.89
CA ARG A 187 4.45 7.08 -11.99
C ARG A 187 5.45 7.95 -11.20
N ILE A 188 4.94 9.02 -10.62
CA ILE A 188 5.67 9.93 -9.72
C ILE A 188 4.80 10.14 -8.51
N ALA A 189 5.27 9.70 -7.34
CA ALA A 189 4.53 9.76 -6.10
C ALA A 189 5.47 9.69 -4.89
N GLY A 190 5.03 9.14 -3.77
CA GLY A 190 5.76 9.14 -2.52
C GLY A 190 7.15 8.52 -2.58
N ASP A 191 7.34 7.47 -3.39
CA ASP A 191 8.63 6.78 -3.50
C ASP A 191 9.66 7.61 -4.27
N GLU A 192 9.24 8.31 -5.34
CA GLU A 192 10.10 9.23 -6.08
C GLU A 192 10.47 10.46 -5.25
N MET A 193 9.57 10.91 -4.38
CA MET A 193 9.88 11.97 -3.41
C MET A 193 10.99 11.52 -2.44
N ASP A 194 10.91 10.28 -1.94
CA ASP A 194 11.95 9.71 -1.07
C ASP A 194 13.30 9.58 -1.80
N GLN A 195 13.29 9.13 -3.05
CA GLN A 195 14.50 9.05 -3.87
C GLN A 195 15.11 10.43 -4.13
N ALA A 196 14.28 11.45 -4.38
CA ALA A 196 14.74 12.83 -4.54
C ALA A 196 15.40 13.36 -3.26
N ILE A 197 14.87 13.04 -2.09
CA ILE A 197 15.50 13.40 -0.80
C ILE A 197 16.83 12.69 -0.61
N ILE A 198 16.92 11.39 -0.93
CA ILE A 198 18.19 10.63 -0.86
C ILE A 198 19.23 11.27 -1.77
N LEU A 199 18.85 11.60 -3.00
CA LEU A 199 19.75 12.22 -3.97
C LEU A 199 20.22 13.60 -3.50
N TYR A 200 19.30 14.44 -3.02
CA TYR A 200 19.61 15.74 -2.47
C TYR A 200 20.64 15.68 -1.32
N LEU A 201 20.43 14.78 -0.36
CA LEU A 201 21.35 14.59 0.76
C LEU A 201 22.71 14.08 0.32
N LYS A 202 22.74 13.20 -0.67
CA LYS A 202 23.98 12.71 -1.28
C LYS A 202 24.77 13.83 -1.95
N GLU A 203 24.12 14.67 -2.75
CA GLU A 203 24.78 15.70 -3.56
C GLU A 203 25.16 16.94 -2.74
N ASN A 204 24.32 17.39 -1.82
CA ASN A 204 24.49 18.64 -1.12
C ASN A 204 25.11 18.47 0.28
N HIS A 205 25.00 17.30 0.89
CA HIS A 205 25.50 17.03 2.24
C HIS A 205 26.51 15.89 2.30
N ASN A 206 26.84 15.28 1.14
CA ASN A 206 27.74 14.12 1.05
C ASN A 206 27.32 12.97 1.99
N LEU A 207 26.02 12.85 2.26
CA LEU A 207 25.44 11.93 3.25
C LEU A 207 24.50 10.93 2.56
N PHE A 208 24.75 9.64 2.74
CA PHE A 208 23.85 8.58 2.29
C PHE A 208 22.88 8.21 3.41
N VAL A 209 21.60 8.27 3.11
CA VAL A 209 20.52 7.79 3.96
C VAL A 209 19.72 6.70 3.25
N GLY A 210 19.13 5.77 3.99
CA GLY A 210 18.24 4.75 3.44
C GLY A 210 16.82 5.27 3.25
N GLU A 211 16.01 4.54 2.45
CA GLU A 211 14.63 4.89 2.12
C GLU A 211 13.76 5.19 3.35
N GLN A 212 13.90 4.42 4.43
CA GLN A 212 13.14 4.66 5.68
C GLN A 212 13.45 6.03 6.30
N MET A 213 14.70 6.50 6.20
CA MET A 213 15.06 7.81 6.71
C MET A 213 14.52 8.91 5.78
N ALA A 214 14.60 8.72 4.48
CA ALA A 214 14.03 9.67 3.52
C ALA A 214 12.51 9.82 3.68
N GLU A 215 11.80 8.71 3.85
CA GLU A 215 10.35 8.73 4.15
C GLU A 215 10.05 9.48 5.46
N ARG A 216 10.87 9.28 6.49
CA ARG A 216 10.72 10.01 7.76
C ARG A 216 10.95 11.51 7.59
N ILE A 217 11.95 11.91 6.81
CA ILE A 217 12.22 13.32 6.50
C ILE A 217 11.01 13.92 5.77
N LYS A 218 10.55 13.25 4.70
CA LYS A 218 9.37 13.67 3.93
C LYS A 218 8.14 13.91 4.83
N ILE A 219 7.85 12.96 5.74
CA ILE A 219 6.67 13.03 6.61
C ILE A 219 6.78 14.13 7.67
N ASN A 220 7.98 14.30 8.26
CA ASN A 220 8.15 15.16 9.42
C ASN A 220 8.37 16.64 9.04
N ILE A 221 9.15 16.89 7.97
CA ILE A 221 9.53 18.26 7.59
C ILE A 221 9.26 18.58 6.12
N GLY A 222 8.76 17.61 5.33
CA GLY A 222 8.41 17.84 3.92
C GLY A 222 7.27 18.84 3.78
N CYS A 223 7.44 19.82 2.89
CA CYS A 223 6.44 20.84 2.61
C CYS A 223 6.42 21.19 1.12
N THR A 224 5.24 21.38 0.56
CA THR A 224 5.05 21.78 -0.86
C THR A 224 4.95 23.28 -1.05
N HIS A 225 4.80 24.04 0.04
CA HIS A 225 4.75 25.49 0.06
C HIS A 225 5.82 25.99 1.05
N PRO A 226 6.41 27.20 0.88
CA PRO A 226 7.34 27.74 1.85
C PRO A 226 6.78 27.61 3.26
N PRO A 227 7.48 26.92 4.17
CA PRO A 227 6.93 26.64 5.50
C PRO A 227 6.76 27.95 6.28
N SER A 228 5.63 28.09 6.96
CA SER A 228 5.42 29.15 7.94
C SER A 228 6.28 28.94 9.21
N ARG A 229 6.89 27.75 9.35
CA ARG A 229 7.80 27.37 10.44
C ARG A 229 9.06 26.75 9.83
N ASN A 230 10.24 27.16 10.34
CA ASN A 230 11.49 26.48 10.06
C ASN A 230 11.54 25.18 10.89
N GLU A 231 10.88 24.14 10.41
CA GLU A 231 10.99 22.82 11.03
C GLU A 231 12.34 22.22 10.66
N LYS A 232 13.08 21.79 11.67
CA LYS A 232 14.39 21.16 11.53
C LYS A 232 14.35 19.74 12.04
N MET A 233 15.13 18.87 11.41
CA MET A 233 15.24 17.48 11.81
C MET A 233 16.71 17.05 11.86
N LYS A 234 17.12 16.47 13.01
CA LYS A 234 18.37 15.76 13.11
C LYS A 234 18.25 14.36 12.51
N MET A 235 19.21 13.99 11.70
CA MET A 235 19.22 12.69 11.05
C MET A 235 20.62 12.09 11.01
N ARG A 236 20.67 10.76 10.96
CA ARG A 236 21.91 10.01 10.81
C ARG A 236 21.97 9.33 9.47
N GLY A 237 23.13 9.42 8.84
CA GLY A 237 23.45 8.74 7.61
C GLY A 237 24.89 8.28 7.60
N ARG A 238 25.33 7.71 6.47
CA ARG A 238 26.73 7.37 6.24
C ARG A 238 27.38 8.49 5.43
N ASP A 239 28.42 9.10 5.97
CA ASP A 239 29.28 10.04 5.24
C ASP A 239 29.97 9.31 4.09
N LEU A 240 29.85 9.83 2.88
CA LEU A 240 30.35 9.18 1.67
C LEU A 240 31.87 9.33 1.49
N SER A 241 32.50 10.34 2.13
CA SER A 241 33.94 10.53 2.08
C SER A 241 34.67 9.61 3.08
N THR A 242 34.14 9.52 4.29
CA THR A 242 34.80 8.79 5.38
C THR A 242 34.28 7.36 5.55
N GLY A 243 33.05 7.08 5.05
CA GLY A 243 32.36 5.81 5.23
C GLY A 243 31.76 5.62 6.64
N PHE A 244 31.97 6.54 7.58
CA PHE A 244 31.48 6.46 8.95
C PHE A 244 30.10 7.08 9.13
N PRO A 245 29.37 6.69 10.20
CA PRO A 245 28.12 7.36 10.55
C PRO A 245 28.36 8.85 10.84
N ASN A 246 27.49 9.70 10.32
CA ASN A 246 27.49 11.14 10.57
C ASN A 246 26.07 11.61 10.86
N GLU A 247 25.93 12.67 11.66
CA GLU A 247 24.65 13.29 12.02
C GLU A 247 24.64 14.73 11.52
N ILE A 248 23.60 15.10 10.82
CA ILE A 248 23.37 16.47 10.37
C ILE A 248 21.98 16.95 10.78
N GLU A 249 21.77 18.27 10.77
CA GLU A 249 20.47 18.91 10.92
C GLU A 249 20.10 19.56 9.58
N ILE A 250 18.89 19.31 9.11
CA ILE A 250 18.31 19.93 7.90
C ILE A 250 17.01 20.64 8.24
#